data_93d4614801d7d88f3a50c6ec509612a6
#
_entry.id   93d4614801d7d88f3a50c6ec509612a6
#
_cell.length_a   1.000
_cell.length_b   1.000
_cell.length_c   1.000
_cell.angle_alpha   90.00
_cell.angle_beta   90.00
_cell.angle_gamma   90.00
#
_symmetry.space_group_name_H-M   'P 1'
#
loop_
_entity.id
_entity.type
_entity.pdbx_description
1 polymer ?
#
loop_
_entity_poly.entity_id
_entity_poly.type
_entity_poly.pdbx_seq_one_letter_code
_entity_poly.pdbx_strand_id
1 'polypeptide(L)'
;MVSSDLSSAEKEYTAVIAHLTGTPTVADCFYKESDNGYHVITKLDKGSLAIDTSFDPTPCAKAITDFTDNDILVSLQNNASQGVVWVEGIEHPTFSWDLTNRLADYTAVNVALDKVPQDISVYTDETVSVLKQAIDSVDTSLSAAEQSKVDAMAKAIEDAIAALQYKDADYTKVDAAIAKANALNKNDYKDFSGVETAVKAVVRGKNITEQSEVDKMAKAI
;
A
#
# COMPACT_ATOMS: atom_id res chain seq x y z
N MET A 1 -9.97 -3.57 -27.22
CA MET A 1 -11.10 -4.11 -26.42
C MET A 1 -12.22 -3.08 -26.46
N VAL A 2 -13.41 -3.43 -26.87
CA VAL A 2 -14.56 -2.51 -26.85
C VAL A 2 -15.41 -2.94 -25.65
N SER A 3 -15.37 -2.16 -24.58
CA SER A 3 -16.31 -2.30 -23.48
C SER A 3 -17.57 -1.53 -23.88
N SER A 4 -18.68 -2.21 -24.07
CA SER A 4 -19.99 -1.58 -24.23
C SER A 4 -20.85 -1.94 -23.03
N ASP A 5 -21.10 -0.95 -22.18
CA ASP A 5 -22.11 -1.05 -21.14
C ASP A 5 -23.49 -0.85 -21.80
N LEU A 6 -24.24 -1.93 -21.89
CA LEU A 6 -25.56 -1.93 -22.53
C LEU A 6 -26.64 -2.21 -21.47
N SER A 7 -27.08 -1.16 -20.80
CA SER A 7 -28.18 -1.24 -19.86
C SER A 7 -29.53 -0.99 -20.52
N SER A 8 -30.31 -2.02 -20.82
CA SER A 8 -31.78 -1.92 -20.96
C SER A 8 -32.44 -3.31 -20.84
N ALA A 9 -33.56 -3.36 -20.18
CA ALA A 9 -34.17 -4.53 -19.56
C ALA A 9 -34.88 -5.53 -20.49
N GLU A 10 -34.78 -5.47 -21.81
CA GLU A 10 -35.57 -6.34 -22.71
C GLU A 10 -34.82 -6.81 -23.97
N LYS A 11 -33.49 -6.83 -24.00
CA LYS A 11 -32.76 -7.29 -25.17
C LYS A 11 -31.74 -8.34 -24.79
N GLU A 12 -31.70 -9.43 -25.55
CA GLU A 12 -30.63 -10.41 -25.50
C GLU A 12 -29.34 -9.77 -26.04
N TYR A 13 -28.25 -9.83 -25.27
CA TYR A 13 -26.98 -9.25 -25.65
C TYR A 13 -25.95 -10.35 -25.86
N THR A 14 -25.09 -10.13 -26.86
CA THR A 14 -23.97 -11.02 -27.17
C THR A 14 -22.70 -10.42 -26.60
N ALA A 15 -21.97 -11.20 -25.81
CA ALA A 15 -20.76 -10.76 -25.17
C ALA A 15 -19.55 -10.74 -26.12
N VAL A 16 -19.51 -11.61 -27.16
CA VAL A 16 -18.35 -11.78 -28.02
C VAL A 16 -18.66 -11.51 -29.49
N ILE A 17 -19.66 -12.19 -30.08
CA ILE A 17 -20.02 -12.08 -31.50
C ILE A 17 -21.52 -11.87 -31.64
N ALA A 18 -21.94 -10.74 -32.23
CA ALA A 18 -23.34 -10.41 -32.44
C ALA A 18 -23.95 -10.97 -33.72
N HIS A 19 -23.15 -11.30 -34.72
CA HIS A 19 -23.66 -11.85 -35.99
C HIS A 19 -22.60 -12.70 -36.68
N LEU A 20 -22.99 -13.91 -37.07
CA LEU A 20 -22.13 -14.89 -37.72
C LEU A 20 -22.59 -15.10 -39.15
N THR A 21 -21.72 -14.81 -40.15
CA THR A 21 -21.88 -15.21 -41.53
C THR A 21 -20.73 -16.12 -41.94
N GLY A 22 -21.03 -17.34 -42.35
CA GLY A 22 -20.01 -18.35 -42.66
C GLY A 22 -19.58 -19.20 -41.48
N THR A 23 -18.34 -19.70 -41.50
CA THR A 23 -17.73 -20.51 -40.46
C THR A 23 -16.48 -19.78 -39.93
N PRO A 24 -16.62 -18.71 -39.14
CA PRO A 24 -15.47 -18.04 -38.59
C PRO A 24 -14.77 -18.89 -37.51
N THR A 25 -13.48 -18.73 -37.40
CA THR A 25 -12.73 -19.29 -36.28
C THR A 25 -12.82 -18.31 -35.10
N VAL A 26 -13.29 -18.80 -33.97
CA VAL A 26 -13.31 -18.06 -32.68
C VAL A 26 -12.38 -18.80 -31.73
N ALA A 27 -11.40 -18.12 -31.20
CA ALA A 27 -10.45 -18.71 -30.24
C ALA A 27 -10.00 -17.64 -29.22
N ASP A 28 -9.60 -18.11 -28.06
CA ASP A 28 -8.99 -17.29 -27.00
C ASP A 28 -9.79 -16.01 -26.63
N CYS A 29 -11.12 -16.16 -26.59
CA CYS A 29 -12.02 -15.10 -26.19
C CYS A 29 -12.37 -15.22 -24.71
N PHE A 30 -12.56 -14.07 -24.06
CA PHE A 30 -13.02 -13.99 -22.68
C PHE A 30 -14.28 -13.15 -22.60
N TYR A 31 -15.21 -13.56 -21.75
CA TYR A 31 -16.43 -12.80 -21.50
C TYR A 31 -16.77 -12.83 -20.00
N LYS A 32 -17.31 -11.73 -19.52
CA LYS A 32 -17.79 -11.66 -18.15
C LYS A 32 -19.17 -12.27 -18.08
N GLU A 33 -19.37 -13.24 -17.19
CA GLU A 33 -20.69 -13.74 -16.89
C GLU A 33 -21.56 -12.63 -16.29
N SER A 34 -22.81 -12.57 -16.71
CA SER A 34 -23.79 -11.67 -16.12
C SER A 34 -25.05 -12.44 -15.75
N ASP A 35 -25.71 -11.98 -14.70
CA ASP A 35 -26.99 -12.53 -14.20
C ASP A 35 -28.12 -12.39 -15.23
N ASN A 36 -27.91 -11.64 -16.30
CA ASN A 36 -28.88 -11.36 -17.34
C ASN A 36 -28.80 -12.30 -18.55
N GLY A 37 -28.05 -13.39 -18.47
CA GLY A 37 -28.05 -14.43 -19.50
C GLY A 37 -27.39 -14.01 -20.84
N TYR A 38 -26.26 -13.29 -20.79
CA TYR A 38 -25.50 -12.99 -21.99
C TYR A 38 -24.99 -14.27 -22.66
N HIS A 39 -25.19 -14.35 -23.97
CA HIS A 39 -24.73 -15.46 -24.77
C HIS A 39 -23.47 -15.07 -25.53
N VAL A 40 -22.56 -16.03 -25.68
CA VAL A 40 -21.28 -15.80 -26.38
C VAL A 40 -21.50 -15.48 -27.85
N ILE A 41 -22.48 -16.13 -28.47
CA ILE A 41 -22.82 -15.96 -29.88
C ILE A 41 -24.32 -15.87 -30.05
N THR A 42 -24.78 -14.86 -30.79
CA THR A 42 -26.15 -14.76 -31.28
C THR A 42 -26.16 -14.80 -32.79
N LYS A 43 -27.19 -15.38 -33.37
CA LYS A 43 -27.40 -15.49 -34.80
C LYS A 43 -28.63 -14.69 -35.23
N LEU A 44 -28.49 -13.98 -36.34
CA LEU A 44 -29.66 -13.35 -36.95
C LEU A 44 -30.38 -14.38 -37.82
N ASP A 45 -31.56 -14.80 -37.42
CA ASP A 45 -32.44 -15.66 -38.23
C ASP A 45 -33.70 -14.93 -38.59
N LYS A 46 -33.93 -14.76 -39.92
CA LYS A 46 -35.12 -14.11 -40.51
C LYS A 46 -35.49 -12.75 -39.92
N GLY A 47 -34.47 -11.99 -39.51
CA GLY A 47 -34.66 -10.64 -38.94
C GLY A 47 -34.91 -10.59 -37.44
N SER A 48 -34.84 -11.73 -36.77
CA SER A 48 -34.87 -11.83 -35.29
C SER A 48 -33.53 -12.36 -34.78
N LEU A 49 -33.05 -11.79 -33.67
CA LEU A 49 -31.91 -12.32 -32.95
C LEU A 49 -32.32 -13.62 -32.26
N ALA A 50 -31.65 -14.71 -32.58
CA ALA A 50 -31.82 -16.00 -31.91
C ALA A 50 -30.48 -16.48 -31.35
N ILE A 51 -30.53 -17.12 -30.20
CA ILE A 51 -29.33 -17.73 -29.60
C ILE A 51 -28.94 -18.93 -30.45
N ASP A 52 -27.69 -19.02 -30.89
CA ASP A 52 -27.18 -20.21 -31.55
C ASP A 52 -26.82 -21.29 -30.50
N THR A 53 -27.80 -22.13 -30.13
CA THR A 53 -27.61 -23.22 -29.20
C THR A 53 -26.83 -24.41 -29.79
N SER A 54 -26.53 -24.39 -31.11
CA SER A 54 -25.73 -25.41 -31.75
C SER A 54 -24.23 -25.17 -31.62
N PHE A 55 -23.83 -23.99 -31.18
CA PHE A 55 -22.43 -23.63 -30.96
C PHE A 55 -22.05 -23.82 -29.50
N ASP A 56 -21.05 -24.65 -29.23
CA ASP A 56 -20.43 -24.76 -27.92
C ASP A 56 -19.28 -23.73 -27.80
N PRO A 57 -19.44 -22.71 -27.00
CA PRO A 57 -18.40 -21.67 -26.83
C PRO A 57 -17.22 -22.14 -25.99
N THR A 58 -17.36 -23.24 -25.25
CA THR A 58 -16.37 -23.69 -24.25
C THR A 58 -14.96 -23.84 -24.81
N PRO A 59 -14.76 -24.32 -26.06
CA PRO A 59 -13.42 -24.47 -26.63
C PRO A 59 -12.76 -23.15 -27.05
N CYS A 60 -13.53 -22.08 -27.23
CA CYS A 60 -13.06 -20.84 -27.87
C CYS A 60 -13.32 -19.57 -27.05
N ALA A 61 -14.17 -19.64 -26.02
CA ALA A 61 -14.46 -18.52 -25.16
C ALA A 61 -14.61 -18.97 -23.71
N LYS A 62 -13.94 -18.31 -22.79
CA LYS A 62 -13.93 -18.63 -21.36
C LYS A 62 -14.73 -17.58 -20.59
N ALA A 63 -15.64 -18.03 -19.75
CA ALA A 63 -16.31 -17.17 -18.78
C ALA A 63 -15.32 -16.75 -17.69
N ILE A 64 -15.37 -15.49 -17.29
CA ILE A 64 -14.52 -14.90 -16.25
C ILE A 64 -15.38 -14.11 -15.27
N THR A 65 -14.91 -13.97 -14.04
CA THR A 65 -15.57 -13.18 -13.01
C THR A 65 -15.29 -11.68 -13.17
N ASP A 66 -14.05 -11.35 -13.55
CA ASP A 66 -13.63 -9.98 -13.88
C ASP A 66 -12.48 -10.00 -14.89
N PHE A 67 -12.15 -8.84 -15.42
CA PHE A 67 -11.10 -8.71 -16.44
C PHE A 67 -9.69 -8.62 -15.85
N THR A 68 -9.51 -8.68 -14.54
CA THR A 68 -8.20 -8.74 -13.87
C THR A 68 -7.71 -10.18 -13.67
N ASP A 69 -8.50 -11.20 -14.10
CA ASP A 69 -8.11 -12.61 -14.04
C ASP A 69 -6.78 -12.83 -14.78
N ASN A 70 -5.80 -13.38 -14.08
CA ASN A 70 -4.46 -13.63 -14.61
C ASN A 70 -4.44 -14.54 -15.83
N ASP A 71 -5.41 -15.44 -15.98
CA ASP A 71 -5.54 -16.30 -17.18
C ASP A 71 -5.74 -15.48 -18.45
N ILE A 72 -6.39 -14.32 -18.35
CA ILE A 72 -6.55 -13.39 -19.48
C ILE A 72 -5.18 -12.84 -19.89
N LEU A 73 -4.41 -12.33 -18.93
CA LEU A 73 -3.09 -11.76 -19.19
C LEU A 73 -2.17 -12.81 -19.83
N VAL A 74 -2.14 -14.03 -19.27
CA VAL A 74 -1.33 -15.15 -19.80
C VAL A 74 -1.74 -15.49 -21.23
N SER A 75 -3.04 -15.57 -21.53
CA SER A 75 -3.54 -15.85 -22.87
C SER A 75 -3.16 -14.74 -23.85
N LEU A 76 -3.32 -13.48 -23.46
CA LEU A 76 -2.93 -12.33 -24.28
C LEU A 76 -1.43 -12.30 -24.57
N GLN A 77 -0.60 -12.62 -23.57
CA GLN A 77 0.86 -12.69 -23.74
C GLN A 77 1.28 -13.83 -24.68
N ASN A 78 0.65 -15.01 -24.56
CA ASN A 78 0.95 -16.18 -25.40
C ASN A 78 0.55 -15.96 -26.87
N ASN A 79 -0.49 -15.17 -27.11
CA ASN A 79 -1.02 -14.91 -28.46
C ASN A 79 -0.60 -13.53 -29.00
N ALA A 80 0.26 -12.80 -28.30
CA ALA A 80 0.69 -11.48 -28.72
C ALA A 80 1.55 -11.54 -30.00
N SER A 81 1.28 -10.63 -30.92
CA SER A 81 2.15 -10.41 -32.08
C SER A 81 3.50 -9.87 -31.62
N GLN A 82 4.55 -10.10 -32.43
CA GLN A 82 5.89 -9.63 -32.12
C GLN A 82 5.90 -8.11 -31.87
N GLY A 83 6.45 -7.69 -30.75
CA GLY A 83 6.53 -6.26 -30.33
C GLY A 83 5.35 -5.76 -29.51
N VAL A 84 4.29 -6.57 -29.33
CA VAL A 84 3.18 -6.25 -28.42
C VAL A 84 3.47 -6.83 -27.06
N VAL A 85 3.52 -5.99 -26.03
CA VAL A 85 3.75 -6.41 -24.64
C VAL A 85 2.50 -6.13 -23.81
N TRP A 86 1.83 -7.19 -23.41
CA TRP A 86 0.72 -7.15 -22.47
C TRP A 86 1.25 -7.21 -21.03
N VAL A 87 0.70 -6.39 -20.18
CA VAL A 87 1.02 -6.30 -18.75
C VAL A 87 -0.25 -6.24 -17.93
N GLU A 88 -0.12 -6.49 -16.64
CA GLU A 88 -1.21 -6.29 -15.69
C GLU A 88 -1.66 -4.83 -15.69
N GLY A 89 -2.97 -4.62 -15.68
CA GLY A 89 -3.59 -3.31 -15.59
C GLY A 89 -4.50 -3.23 -14.37
N ILE A 90 -4.96 -2.01 -14.05
CA ILE A 90 -5.80 -1.73 -12.88
C ILE A 90 -7.18 -2.42 -13.03
N GLU A 91 -7.79 -2.28 -14.20
CA GLU A 91 -9.14 -2.81 -14.46
C GLU A 91 -9.12 -4.04 -15.40
N HIS A 92 -8.13 -4.13 -16.26
CA HIS A 92 -7.97 -5.21 -17.24
C HIS A 92 -6.53 -5.24 -17.75
N PRO A 93 -6.04 -6.36 -18.34
CA PRO A 93 -4.73 -6.37 -18.99
C PRO A 93 -4.60 -5.25 -20.00
N THR A 94 -3.44 -4.59 -20.00
CA THR A 94 -3.20 -3.43 -20.84
C THR A 94 -1.87 -3.55 -21.58
N PHE A 95 -1.57 -2.61 -22.46
CA PHE A 95 -0.29 -2.53 -23.13
C PHE A 95 0.77 -1.89 -22.22
N SER A 96 2.02 -2.33 -22.36
CA SER A 96 3.13 -1.81 -21.55
C SER A 96 3.35 -0.29 -21.65
N TRP A 97 2.88 0.34 -22.74
CA TRP A 97 2.95 1.79 -22.94
C TRP A 97 1.71 2.55 -22.45
N ASP A 98 0.63 1.86 -22.07
CA ASP A 98 -0.55 2.50 -21.50
C ASP A 98 -0.33 2.77 -20.02
N LEU A 99 0.11 3.97 -19.71
CA LEU A 99 0.40 4.38 -18.34
C LEU A 99 -0.87 4.67 -17.53
N THR A 100 -2.03 4.83 -18.16
CA THR A 100 -3.28 5.21 -17.47
C THR A 100 -3.96 4.02 -16.80
N ASN A 101 -3.87 2.84 -17.41
CA ASN A 101 -4.44 1.60 -16.86
C ASN A 101 -3.40 0.69 -16.19
N ARG A 102 -2.13 1.04 -16.23
CA ARG A 102 -1.07 0.30 -15.57
C ARG A 102 -0.89 0.81 -14.14
N LEU A 103 -0.78 -0.11 -13.17
CA LEU A 103 -0.51 0.26 -11.78
C LEU A 103 0.87 0.95 -11.69
N ALA A 104 0.97 1.95 -10.83
CA ALA A 104 2.24 2.60 -10.53
C ALA A 104 3.22 1.63 -9.83
N ASP A 105 4.50 1.93 -9.87
CA ASP A 105 5.53 1.19 -9.15
C ASP A 105 5.63 1.68 -7.69
N TYR A 106 5.23 0.82 -6.76
CA TYR A 106 5.25 1.09 -5.31
C TYR A 106 6.52 0.59 -4.62
N THR A 107 7.52 0.15 -5.35
CA THR A 107 8.77 -0.40 -4.76
C THR A 107 9.39 0.59 -3.77
N ALA A 108 9.46 1.87 -4.12
CA ALA A 108 10.02 2.90 -3.24
C ALA A 108 9.18 3.10 -1.96
N VAL A 109 7.86 3.06 -2.06
CA VAL A 109 6.94 3.14 -0.91
C VAL A 109 7.16 1.95 0.02
N ASN A 110 7.22 0.73 -0.52
CA ASN A 110 7.45 -0.48 0.27
C ASN A 110 8.81 -0.43 0.99
N VAL A 111 9.87 0.00 0.30
CA VAL A 111 11.20 0.20 0.91
C VAL A 111 11.16 1.26 2.02
N ALA A 112 10.39 2.33 1.87
CA ALA A 112 10.23 3.34 2.91
C ALA A 112 9.46 2.80 4.12
N LEU A 113 8.40 2.03 3.89
CA LEU A 113 7.62 1.36 4.96
C LEU A 113 8.47 0.37 5.76
N ASP A 114 9.32 -0.40 5.10
CA ASP A 114 10.24 -1.35 5.75
C ASP A 114 11.26 -0.68 6.68
N LYS A 115 11.55 0.62 6.48
CA LYS A 115 12.43 1.42 7.34
C LYS A 115 11.75 1.98 8.59
N VAL A 116 10.43 1.85 8.72
CA VAL A 116 9.69 2.33 9.89
C VAL A 116 10.16 1.59 11.14
N PRO A 117 10.57 2.31 12.22
CA PRO A 117 11.01 1.67 13.44
C PRO A 117 9.93 0.77 14.03
N GLN A 118 10.30 -0.44 14.47
CA GLN A 118 9.36 -1.39 15.10
C GLN A 118 8.78 -0.86 16.41
N ASP A 119 9.59 -0.14 17.19
CA ASP A 119 9.14 0.52 18.41
C ASP A 119 9.10 2.03 18.24
N ILE A 120 7.92 2.54 17.99
CA ILE A 120 7.67 3.99 17.86
C ILE A 120 7.31 4.64 19.19
N SER A 121 7.21 3.89 20.29
CA SER A 121 6.81 4.41 21.61
C SER A 121 7.86 5.30 22.25
N VAL A 122 9.11 5.17 21.81
CA VAL A 122 10.26 5.95 22.29
C VAL A 122 10.37 7.34 21.69
N TYR A 123 9.59 7.63 20.65
CA TYR A 123 9.57 8.94 19.99
C TYR A 123 8.43 9.82 20.48
N THR A 124 8.55 11.12 20.26
CA THR A 124 7.51 12.08 20.64
C THR A 124 6.22 11.89 19.86
N ASP A 125 5.09 12.14 20.49
CA ASP A 125 3.77 11.89 19.91
C ASP A 125 3.52 12.78 18.67
N GLU A 126 4.11 13.98 18.62
CA GLU A 126 4.06 14.89 17.48
C GLU A 126 4.73 14.26 16.24
N THR A 127 5.96 13.79 16.38
CA THR A 127 6.70 13.22 15.24
C THR A 127 6.13 11.88 14.80
N VAL A 128 5.64 11.05 15.74
CA VAL A 128 4.92 9.82 15.46
C VAL A 128 3.60 10.10 14.72
N SER A 129 2.89 11.17 15.06
CA SER A 129 1.65 11.54 14.36
C SER A 129 1.92 11.90 12.91
N VAL A 130 2.99 12.63 12.60
CA VAL A 130 3.39 12.97 11.23
C VAL A 130 3.73 11.69 10.44
N LEU A 131 4.48 10.76 11.03
CA LEU A 131 4.80 9.49 10.40
C LEU A 131 3.53 8.67 10.09
N LYS A 132 2.61 8.58 11.04
CA LYS A 132 1.34 7.87 10.82
C LYS A 132 0.53 8.49 9.70
N GLN A 133 0.42 9.82 9.66
CA GLN A 133 -0.27 10.53 8.58
C GLN A 133 0.35 10.26 7.21
N ALA A 134 1.68 10.22 7.12
CA ALA A 134 2.36 9.90 5.86
C ALA A 134 2.04 8.45 5.41
N ILE A 135 2.02 7.49 6.33
CA ILE A 135 1.67 6.10 6.05
C ILE A 135 0.19 5.98 5.64
N ASP A 136 -0.71 6.59 6.38
CA ASP A 136 -2.16 6.51 6.15
C ASP A 136 -2.59 7.21 4.84
N SER A 137 -1.75 8.11 4.32
CA SER A 137 -2.00 8.81 3.06
C SER A 137 -1.57 8.02 1.81
N VAL A 138 -1.02 6.81 1.97
CA VAL A 138 -0.62 5.97 0.84
C VAL A 138 -1.85 5.48 0.09
N ASP A 139 -1.98 5.92 -1.16
CA ASP A 139 -2.99 5.45 -2.10
C ASP A 139 -2.36 4.40 -3.02
N THR A 140 -2.82 3.16 -2.93
CA THR A 140 -2.30 2.02 -3.70
C THR A 140 -3.03 1.79 -5.03
N SER A 141 -3.94 2.69 -5.41
CA SER A 141 -4.75 2.57 -6.64
C SER A 141 -4.27 3.44 -7.80
N LEU A 142 -3.18 4.18 -7.63
CA LEU A 142 -2.69 5.13 -8.64
C LEU A 142 -2.10 4.42 -9.85
N SER A 143 -2.33 5.02 -11.00
CA SER A 143 -1.79 4.54 -12.28
C SER A 143 -0.32 4.95 -12.49
N ALA A 144 0.36 4.29 -13.41
CA ALA A 144 1.74 4.63 -13.77
C ALA A 144 1.88 6.05 -14.34
N ALA A 145 0.79 6.65 -14.86
CA ALA A 145 0.78 8.06 -15.25
C ALA A 145 0.91 9.01 -14.04
N GLU A 146 0.61 8.50 -12.85
CA GLU A 146 0.69 9.23 -11.58
C GLU A 146 1.90 8.84 -10.72
N GLN A 147 2.91 8.19 -11.32
CA GLN A 147 4.10 7.71 -10.61
C GLN A 147 4.74 8.78 -9.72
N SER A 148 4.76 10.03 -10.16
CA SER A 148 5.32 11.12 -9.35
C SER A 148 4.60 11.34 -8.01
N LYS A 149 3.30 11.01 -7.91
CA LYS A 149 2.57 11.06 -6.64
C LYS A 149 3.01 9.91 -5.73
N VAL A 150 3.22 8.72 -6.30
CA VAL A 150 3.72 7.55 -5.54
C VAL A 150 5.13 7.82 -5.01
N ASP A 151 6.00 8.40 -5.83
CA ASP A 151 7.36 8.79 -5.42
C ASP A 151 7.32 9.84 -4.30
N ALA A 152 6.37 10.77 -4.36
CA ALA A 152 6.15 11.77 -3.29
C ALA A 152 5.67 11.12 -1.98
N MET A 153 4.83 10.09 -2.03
CA MET A 153 4.42 9.32 -0.84
C MET A 153 5.61 8.62 -0.19
N ALA A 154 6.45 7.95 -0.99
CA ALA A 154 7.68 7.31 -0.49
C ALA A 154 8.58 8.33 0.22
N LYS A 155 8.77 9.49 -0.42
CA LYS A 155 9.57 10.57 0.16
C LYS A 155 8.95 11.12 1.46
N ALA A 156 7.64 11.28 1.52
CA ALA A 156 6.97 11.78 2.73
C ALA A 156 7.17 10.83 3.91
N ILE A 157 7.12 9.51 3.69
CA ILE A 157 7.42 8.51 4.73
C ILE A 157 8.88 8.61 5.17
N GLU A 158 9.84 8.69 4.22
CA GLU A 158 11.27 8.81 4.54
C GLU A 158 11.57 10.11 5.32
N ASP A 159 11.00 11.24 4.90
CA ASP A 159 11.16 12.53 5.59
C ASP A 159 10.57 12.45 7.02
N ALA A 160 9.42 11.80 7.19
CA ALA A 160 8.80 11.62 8.50
C ALA A 160 9.63 10.71 9.42
N ILE A 161 10.23 9.63 8.88
CA ILE A 161 11.16 8.78 9.64
C ILE A 161 12.39 9.58 10.07
N ALA A 162 12.96 10.37 9.16
CA ALA A 162 14.13 11.20 9.46
C ALA A 162 13.87 12.30 10.49
N ALA A 163 12.60 12.74 10.59
CA ALA A 163 12.16 13.77 11.54
C ALA A 163 11.80 13.21 12.93
N LEU A 164 11.84 11.89 13.14
CA LEU A 164 11.51 11.28 14.43
C LEU A 164 12.43 11.80 15.53
N GLN A 165 11.82 12.25 16.63
CA GLN A 165 12.52 12.78 17.80
C GLN A 165 12.25 11.88 19.00
N TYR A 166 13.30 11.47 19.70
CA TYR A 166 13.15 10.71 20.93
C TYR A 166 12.49 11.54 22.03
N LYS A 167 11.67 10.91 22.84
CA LYS A 167 11.19 11.47 24.12
C LYS A 167 12.36 11.77 25.03
N ASP A 168 12.21 12.77 25.88
CA ASP A 168 13.18 13.03 26.93
C ASP A 168 13.20 11.88 27.94
N ALA A 169 14.36 11.67 28.56
CA ALA A 169 14.46 10.75 29.71
C ALA A 169 13.71 11.30 30.92
N ASP A 170 13.20 10.40 31.76
CA ASP A 170 12.55 10.75 33.02
C ASP A 170 13.59 11.03 34.12
N TYR A 171 13.69 12.30 34.53
CA TYR A 171 14.57 12.78 35.61
C TYR A 171 13.91 12.81 36.98
N THR A 172 12.67 12.34 37.14
CA THR A 172 11.92 12.42 38.41
C THR A 172 12.71 11.84 39.58
N LYS A 173 13.39 10.71 39.38
CA LYS A 173 14.21 10.07 40.44
C LYS A 173 15.46 10.89 40.77
N VAL A 174 16.10 11.49 39.77
CA VAL A 174 17.25 12.37 39.95
C VAL A 174 16.85 13.62 40.75
N ASP A 175 15.75 14.25 40.36
CA ASP A 175 15.24 15.46 41.03
C ASP A 175 14.85 15.15 42.46
N ALA A 176 14.22 14.02 42.74
CA ALA A 176 13.91 13.55 44.11
C ALA A 176 15.19 13.28 44.93
N ALA A 177 16.23 12.69 44.34
CA ALA A 177 17.49 12.46 45.02
C ALA A 177 18.22 13.77 45.35
N ILE A 178 18.27 14.72 44.37
CA ILE A 178 18.83 16.05 44.57
C ILE A 178 18.07 16.79 45.70
N ALA A 179 16.73 16.74 45.69
CA ALA A 179 15.93 17.38 46.73
C ALA A 179 16.24 16.79 48.13
N LYS A 180 16.37 15.49 48.23
CA LYS A 180 16.78 14.84 49.49
C LYS A 180 18.18 15.28 49.91
N ALA A 181 19.16 15.25 49.01
CA ALA A 181 20.52 15.69 49.27
C ALA A 181 20.58 17.16 49.79
N ASN A 182 19.79 18.03 49.15
CA ASN A 182 19.73 19.44 49.54
C ASN A 182 19.04 19.68 50.90
N ALA A 183 18.18 18.77 51.34
CA ALA A 183 17.51 18.84 52.64
C ALA A 183 18.42 18.40 53.82
N LEU A 184 19.54 17.74 53.54
CA LEU A 184 20.49 17.31 54.56
C LEU A 184 21.28 18.50 55.10
N ASN A 185 21.46 18.51 56.46
CA ASN A 185 22.35 19.49 57.08
C ASN A 185 23.80 19.02 56.97
N LYS A 186 24.61 19.68 56.17
CA LYS A 186 26.01 19.28 55.90
C LYS A 186 26.86 19.19 57.15
N ASN A 187 26.55 19.93 58.23
CA ASN A 187 27.29 19.93 59.49
C ASN A 187 27.10 18.64 60.26
N ASP A 188 26.07 17.82 59.95
CA ASP A 188 25.81 16.55 60.62
C ASP A 188 26.68 15.41 60.06
N TYR A 189 27.46 15.68 59.03
CA TYR A 189 28.29 14.68 58.35
C TYR A 189 29.77 15.05 58.43
N LYS A 190 30.61 14.03 58.66
CA LYS A 190 32.08 14.19 58.70
C LYS A 190 32.66 14.56 57.33
N ASP A 191 32.06 14.05 56.27
CA ASP A 191 32.41 14.33 54.87
C ASP A 191 31.12 14.33 54.02
N PHE A 192 30.82 15.43 53.35
CA PHE A 192 29.66 15.61 52.48
C PHE A 192 30.07 15.74 50.99
N SER A 193 31.39 15.72 50.71
CA SER A 193 31.94 15.97 49.38
C SER A 193 31.47 14.98 48.31
N GLY A 194 31.24 13.70 48.72
CA GLY A 194 30.73 12.66 47.82
C GLY A 194 29.34 13.02 47.24
N VAL A 195 28.43 13.48 48.12
CA VAL A 195 27.07 13.90 47.71
C VAL A 195 27.11 15.12 46.78
N GLU A 196 27.94 16.11 47.15
CA GLU A 196 28.10 17.33 46.29
C GLU A 196 28.67 16.98 44.91
N THR A 197 29.61 16.05 44.87
CA THR A 197 30.21 15.58 43.61
C THR A 197 29.18 14.86 42.76
N ALA A 198 28.39 13.95 43.37
CA ALA A 198 27.35 13.22 42.66
C ALA A 198 26.27 14.18 42.11
N VAL A 199 25.83 15.15 42.89
CA VAL A 199 24.84 16.18 42.42
C VAL A 199 25.41 17.01 41.26
N LYS A 200 26.68 17.42 41.32
CA LYS A 200 27.34 18.18 40.25
C LYS A 200 27.57 17.35 38.98
N ALA A 201 27.68 16.03 39.13
CA ALA A 201 27.90 15.11 38.00
C ALA A 201 26.63 14.80 37.20
N VAL A 202 25.48 15.32 37.62
CA VAL A 202 24.22 15.11 36.88
C VAL A 202 24.26 15.80 35.52
N VAL A 203 24.08 15.00 34.45
CA VAL A 203 23.97 15.45 33.07
C VAL A 203 22.51 15.47 32.67
N ARG A 204 22.02 16.60 32.21
CA ARG A 204 20.65 16.80 31.70
C ARG A 204 20.60 16.70 30.17
N GLY A 205 19.38 16.57 29.62
CA GLY A 205 19.15 16.55 28.18
C GLY A 205 19.37 15.18 27.53
N LYS A 206 19.39 14.10 28.31
CA LYS A 206 19.39 12.75 27.78
C LYS A 206 17.98 12.36 27.32
N ASN A 207 17.91 11.51 26.32
CA ASN A 207 16.65 10.99 25.81
C ASN A 207 16.28 9.65 26.45
N ILE A 208 15.10 9.14 26.17
CA ILE A 208 14.52 7.92 26.76
C ILE A 208 15.40 6.68 26.54
N THR A 209 16.17 6.60 25.46
CA THR A 209 17.08 5.46 25.19
C THR A 209 18.25 5.41 26.16
N GLU A 210 18.55 6.53 26.83
CA GLU A 210 19.59 6.71 27.82
C GLU A 210 19.03 6.68 29.28
N GLN A 211 17.76 6.28 29.48
CA GLN A 211 17.11 6.26 30.80
C GLN A 211 17.93 5.49 31.85
N SER A 212 18.61 4.42 31.47
CA SER A 212 19.43 3.65 32.40
C SER A 212 20.59 4.45 32.98
N GLU A 213 21.14 5.42 32.21
CA GLU A 213 22.19 6.31 32.70
C GLU A 213 21.62 7.34 33.68
N VAL A 214 20.43 7.88 33.37
CA VAL A 214 19.71 8.80 34.26
C VAL A 214 19.39 8.10 35.59
N ASP A 215 18.91 6.85 35.54
CA ASP A 215 18.65 6.07 36.75
C ASP A 215 19.93 5.79 37.57
N LYS A 216 21.10 5.63 36.94
CA LYS A 216 22.38 5.50 37.62
C LYS A 216 22.79 6.79 38.36
N MET A 217 22.55 7.96 37.71
CA MET A 217 22.80 9.25 38.34
C MET A 217 21.96 9.41 39.63
N ALA A 218 20.67 9.04 39.56
CA ALA A 218 19.79 9.08 40.73
C ALA A 218 20.26 8.18 41.88
N LYS A 219 20.89 7.03 41.57
CA LYS A 219 21.43 6.11 42.58
C LYS A 219 22.77 6.55 43.17
N ALA A 220 23.52 7.36 42.45
CA ALA A 220 24.82 7.86 42.87
C ALA A 220 24.72 9.01 43.88
N ILE A 221 23.59 9.72 43.91
CA ILE A 221 23.26 10.79 44.85
C ILE A 221 22.76 10.18 46.17
#